data_322b8d0ddb1c79d51679862413d42c3f
#
_entry.id   322b8d0ddb1c79d51679862413d42c3f
#
_cell.length_a   1.000
_cell.length_b   1.000
_cell.length_c   1.000
_cell.angle_alpha   90.00
_cell.angle_beta   90.00
_cell.angle_gamma   90.00
#
_symmetry.space_group_name_H-M   'P 1'
#
loop_
_entity.id
_entity.type
_entity.pdbx_description
1 polymer ?
#
loop_
_entity_poly.entity_id
_entity_poly.type
_entity_poly.pdbx_seq_one_letter_code
_entity_poly.pdbx_strand_id
1 'polypeptide(L)'
;NSSSLAERFTKEVPRFDVFISHPWSTSRISAFLSMAFVYSTGVPFIAAFLITAALRYAGFELYVCLMASWIVWVAGFVMAGLLSHSKAILFLDKYSINQTDEIEKQESIRSMQSFLDNSDNLFILWTPTYNKRLWCVYEVAVIKK
;
A
#
# COMPACT_ATOMS: atom_id res chain seq x y z
N ASN A 1 26.49 0.95 4.28
CA ASN A 1 25.73 -0.08 5.04
C ASN A 1 24.22 -0.11 4.75
N SER A 2 23.73 0.65 3.77
CA SER A 2 22.32 0.57 3.31
C SER A 2 22.07 -0.64 2.39
N SER A 3 23.06 -1.11 1.66
CA SER A 3 22.98 -2.30 0.80
C SER A 3 22.70 -3.59 1.59
N SER A 4 23.34 -3.77 2.74
CA SER A 4 23.17 -4.96 3.57
C SER A 4 21.77 -5.08 4.22
N LEU A 5 21.06 -3.96 4.37
CA LEU A 5 19.67 -3.97 4.85
C LEU A 5 18.70 -4.30 3.71
N ALA A 6 18.96 -3.79 2.50
CA ALA A 6 18.14 -4.10 1.33
C ALA A 6 18.20 -5.61 0.99
N GLU A 7 19.39 -6.22 1.00
CA GLU A 7 19.59 -7.66 0.76
C GLU A 7 18.85 -8.55 1.78
N ARG A 8 18.66 -8.09 3.01
CA ARG A 8 17.94 -8.86 4.04
C ARG A 8 16.44 -8.95 3.79
N PHE A 9 15.88 -8.03 3.03
CA PHE A 9 14.43 -7.94 2.74
C PHE A 9 14.08 -8.30 1.30
N THR A 10 15.07 -8.50 0.44
CA THR A 10 14.87 -9.00 -0.93
C THR A 10 14.85 -10.52 -0.93
N LYS A 11 13.74 -11.07 -1.40
CA LYS A 11 13.58 -12.52 -1.61
C LYS A 11 13.21 -12.76 -3.07
N GLU A 12 13.88 -13.69 -3.71
CA GLU A 12 13.43 -14.16 -5.01
C GLU A 12 12.08 -14.88 -4.86
N VAL A 13 11.08 -14.37 -5.52
CA VAL A 13 9.73 -14.91 -5.48
C VAL A 13 9.17 -15.00 -6.89
N PRO A 14 8.41 -16.07 -7.20
CA PRO A 14 7.85 -16.27 -8.53
C PRO A 14 6.67 -15.34 -8.82
N ARG A 15 6.03 -14.78 -7.79
CA ARG A 15 4.84 -13.94 -7.90
C ARG A 15 4.76 -12.93 -6.75
N PHE A 16 4.17 -11.77 -7.04
CA PHE A 16 3.93 -10.70 -6.09
C PHE A 16 2.43 -10.53 -5.87
N ASP A 17 2.03 -10.29 -4.63
CA ASP A 17 0.63 -10.00 -4.32
C ASP A 17 0.24 -8.59 -4.78
N VAL A 18 1.18 -7.64 -4.64
CA VAL A 18 0.94 -6.25 -5.01
C VAL A 18 2.19 -5.59 -5.59
N PHE A 19 2.04 -5.02 -6.76
CA PHE A 19 3.01 -4.08 -7.33
C PHE A 19 2.63 -2.66 -6.92
N ILE A 20 3.57 -1.91 -6.32
CA ILE A 20 3.33 -0.55 -5.86
C ILE A 20 3.97 0.44 -6.82
N SER A 21 3.11 1.10 -7.60
CA SER A 21 3.49 2.19 -8.49
C SER A 21 3.43 3.52 -7.75
N HIS A 22 4.55 4.22 -7.65
CA HIS A 22 4.61 5.51 -6.97
C HIS A 22 5.69 6.42 -7.55
N PRO A 23 5.49 7.75 -7.56
CA PRO A 23 6.55 8.68 -7.91
C PRO A 23 7.65 8.65 -6.84
N TRP A 24 8.91 8.51 -7.24
CA TRP A 24 10.06 8.44 -6.32
C TRP A 24 10.24 9.70 -5.45
N SER A 25 9.56 10.79 -5.80
CA SER A 25 9.48 12.03 -5.01
C SER A 25 8.53 11.91 -3.82
N THR A 26 7.68 10.87 -3.76
CA THR A 26 6.75 10.66 -2.65
C THR A 26 7.51 10.32 -1.37
N SER A 27 7.15 10.98 -0.26
CA SER A 27 7.78 10.67 1.03
C SER A 27 7.43 9.24 1.47
N ARG A 28 8.39 8.56 2.12
CA ARG A 28 8.20 7.19 2.62
C ARG A 28 7.03 7.10 3.60
N ILE A 29 6.90 8.13 4.46
CA ILE A 29 5.83 8.20 5.46
C ILE A 29 4.47 8.32 4.77
N SER A 30 4.36 9.20 3.76
CA SER A 30 3.10 9.37 3.01
C SER A 30 2.69 8.08 2.30
N ALA A 31 3.63 7.40 1.63
CA ALA A 31 3.37 6.12 0.99
C ALA A 31 2.93 5.05 1.99
N PHE A 32 3.62 4.93 3.12
CA PHE A 32 3.29 3.99 4.18
C PHE A 32 1.90 4.26 4.78
N LEU A 33 1.60 5.52 5.12
CA LEU A 33 0.29 5.90 5.68
C LEU A 33 -0.85 5.65 4.70
N SER A 34 -0.66 5.92 3.40
CA SER A 34 -1.67 5.64 2.38
C SER A 34 -1.97 4.15 2.27
N MET A 35 -0.93 3.31 2.26
CA MET A 35 -1.10 1.85 2.26
C MET A 35 -1.76 1.35 3.53
N ALA A 36 -1.29 1.79 4.70
CA ALA A 36 -1.87 1.41 5.99
C ALA A 36 -3.34 1.81 6.05
N PHE A 37 -3.69 3.00 5.57
CA PHE A 37 -5.07 3.47 5.50
C PHE A 37 -5.94 2.55 4.65
N VAL A 38 -5.54 2.24 3.42
CA VAL A 38 -6.32 1.40 2.50
C VAL A 38 -6.51 -0.02 3.04
N TYR A 39 -5.45 -0.64 3.56
CA TYR A 39 -5.50 -2.04 4.00
C TYR A 39 -6.08 -2.22 5.41
N SER A 40 -6.05 -1.18 6.26
CA SER A 40 -6.44 -1.32 7.67
C SER A 40 -7.78 -0.67 8.02
N THR A 41 -8.44 0.08 7.12
CA THR A 41 -9.64 0.85 7.47
C THR A 41 -10.96 0.12 7.25
N GLY A 42 -11.04 -0.83 6.33
CA GLY A 42 -12.31 -1.41 5.91
C GLY A 42 -13.09 -2.06 7.06
N VAL A 43 -12.48 -2.98 7.78
CA VAL A 43 -13.12 -3.71 8.89
C VAL A 43 -13.46 -2.78 10.07
N PRO A 44 -12.53 -1.93 10.56
CA PRO A 44 -12.84 -0.97 11.61
C PRO A 44 -13.96 0.01 11.25
N PHE A 45 -14.05 0.43 9.99
CA PHE A 45 -15.11 1.31 9.54
C PHE A 45 -16.49 0.65 9.62
N ILE A 46 -16.61 -0.59 9.14
CA ILE A 46 -17.86 -1.36 9.25
C ILE A 46 -18.24 -1.58 10.71
N ALA A 47 -17.30 -1.94 11.57
CA ALA A 47 -17.54 -2.14 13.00
C ALA A 47 -18.03 -0.85 13.67
N ALA A 48 -17.40 0.29 13.39
CA ALA A 48 -17.81 1.59 13.91
C ALA A 48 -19.23 1.96 13.45
N PHE A 49 -19.57 1.72 12.19
CA PHE A 49 -20.92 1.94 11.67
C PHE A 49 -21.97 1.09 12.37
N LEU A 50 -21.71 -0.21 12.54
CA LEU A 50 -22.63 -1.12 13.23
C LEU A 50 -22.85 -0.72 14.70
N ILE A 51 -21.79 -0.30 15.39
CA ILE A 51 -21.87 0.17 16.77
C ILE A 51 -22.70 1.46 16.85
N THR A 52 -22.50 2.40 15.93
CA THR A 52 -23.33 3.61 15.87
C THR A 52 -24.81 3.26 15.74
N ALA A 53 -25.15 2.38 14.81
CA ALA A 53 -26.51 1.94 14.58
C ALA A 53 -27.12 1.28 15.81
N ALA A 54 -26.37 0.36 16.45
CA ALA A 54 -26.82 -0.33 17.66
C ALA A 54 -27.08 0.63 18.84
N LEU A 55 -26.16 1.55 19.10
CA LEU A 55 -26.30 2.56 20.16
C LEU A 55 -27.46 3.52 19.89
N ARG A 56 -27.67 3.93 18.63
CA ARG A 56 -28.84 4.73 18.25
C ARG A 56 -30.14 3.98 18.45
N TYR A 57 -30.20 2.71 18.09
CA TYR A 57 -31.35 1.86 18.34
C TYR A 57 -31.64 1.70 19.84
N ALA A 58 -30.60 1.64 20.69
CA ALA A 58 -30.72 1.60 22.14
C ALA A 58 -31.09 2.96 22.79
N GLY A 59 -31.27 4.03 21.98
CA GLY A 59 -31.75 5.33 22.46
C GLY A 59 -30.67 6.29 22.97
N PHE A 60 -29.36 5.97 22.75
CA PHE A 60 -28.28 6.86 23.16
C PHE A 60 -28.25 8.15 22.32
N GLU A 61 -27.79 9.23 22.93
CA GLU A 61 -27.59 10.52 22.26
C GLU A 61 -26.56 10.41 21.11
N LEU A 62 -26.80 11.17 20.04
CA LEU A 62 -25.99 11.09 18.82
C LEU A 62 -24.50 11.32 19.08
N TYR A 63 -24.15 12.29 19.92
CA TYR A 63 -22.75 12.60 20.21
C TYR A 63 -22.05 11.43 20.93
N VAL A 64 -22.74 10.70 21.82
CA VAL A 64 -22.21 9.51 22.51
C VAL A 64 -21.93 8.40 21.49
N CYS A 65 -22.87 8.18 20.56
CA CYS A 65 -22.72 7.19 19.49
C CYS A 65 -21.50 7.50 18.60
N LEU A 66 -21.33 8.77 18.21
CA LEU A 66 -20.22 9.20 17.36
C LEU A 66 -18.86 9.07 18.07
N MET A 67 -18.80 9.46 19.36
CA MET A 67 -17.56 9.32 20.13
C MET A 67 -17.17 7.86 20.32
N ALA A 68 -18.11 6.99 20.68
CA ALA A 68 -17.86 5.55 20.79
C ALA A 68 -17.39 4.95 19.47
N SER A 69 -18.01 5.31 18.36
CA SER A 69 -17.63 4.86 17.02
C SER A 69 -16.24 5.31 16.62
N TRP A 70 -15.85 6.53 16.96
CA TRP A 70 -14.52 7.07 16.72
C TRP A 70 -13.45 6.25 17.47
N ILE A 71 -13.72 5.97 18.76
CA ILE A 71 -12.81 5.14 19.57
C ILE A 71 -12.66 3.75 18.96
N VAL A 72 -13.76 3.12 18.56
CA VAL A 72 -13.73 1.79 17.93
C VAL A 72 -12.97 1.80 16.62
N TRP A 73 -13.20 2.82 15.79
CA TRP A 73 -12.51 2.95 14.51
C TRP A 73 -10.99 3.13 14.70
N VAL A 74 -10.56 4.03 15.59
CA VAL A 74 -9.14 4.27 15.88
C VAL A 74 -8.49 3.03 16.49
N ALA A 75 -9.12 2.41 17.48
CA ALA A 75 -8.62 1.19 18.11
C ALA A 75 -8.52 0.06 17.09
N GLY A 76 -9.52 -0.14 16.26
CA GLY A 76 -9.54 -1.14 15.20
C GLY A 76 -8.46 -0.90 14.15
N PHE A 77 -8.23 0.36 13.75
CA PHE A 77 -7.16 0.74 12.83
C PHE A 77 -5.78 0.40 13.40
N VAL A 78 -5.53 0.75 14.67
CA VAL A 78 -4.27 0.45 15.35
C VAL A 78 -4.09 -1.07 15.50
N MET A 79 -5.13 -1.77 15.93
CA MET A 79 -5.09 -3.25 16.08
C MET A 79 -4.90 -3.94 14.74
N ALA A 80 -5.55 -3.50 13.68
CA ALA A 80 -5.33 -4.04 12.34
C ALA A 80 -3.89 -3.85 11.88
N GLY A 81 -3.26 -2.70 12.17
CA GLY A 81 -1.85 -2.46 11.89
C GLY A 81 -0.91 -3.36 12.70
N LEU A 82 -1.21 -3.57 13.99
CA LEU A 82 -0.40 -4.42 14.86
C LEU A 82 -0.57 -5.92 14.60
N LEU A 83 -1.78 -6.36 14.26
CA LEU A 83 -2.10 -7.76 14.02
C LEU A 83 -1.93 -8.18 12.57
N SER A 84 -1.79 -7.22 11.67
CA SER A 84 -1.57 -7.50 10.24
C SER A 84 -0.19 -8.09 10.02
N HIS A 85 -0.06 -9.36 10.31
CA HIS A 85 1.03 -10.20 9.83
C HIS A 85 0.75 -10.61 8.38
N SER A 86 0.33 -9.66 7.55
CA SER A 86 0.13 -9.95 6.15
C SER A 86 1.49 -10.32 5.56
N LYS A 87 1.64 -11.58 5.19
CA LYS A 87 2.79 -12.09 4.44
C LYS A 87 2.72 -11.64 2.97
N ALA A 88 2.03 -10.52 2.70
CA ALA A 88 1.89 -9.99 1.35
C ALA A 88 3.27 -9.65 0.79
N ILE A 89 3.57 -10.20 -0.36
CA ILE A 89 4.81 -9.99 -1.07
C ILE A 89 4.62 -8.75 -1.95
N LEU A 90 5.26 -7.65 -1.53
CA LEU A 90 5.15 -6.37 -2.20
C LEU A 90 6.35 -6.15 -3.11
N PHE A 91 6.10 -5.75 -4.36
CA PHE A 91 7.13 -5.24 -5.23
C PHE A 91 7.18 -3.71 -5.16
N LEU A 92 8.38 -3.19 -4.86
CA LEU A 92 8.67 -1.76 -4.83
C LEU A 92 9.88 -1.50 -5.75
N ASP A 93 9.65 -0.86 -6.87
CA ASP A 93 10.66 -0.58 -7.90
C ASP A 93 11.93 0.06 -7.34
N LYS A 94 11.77 1.06 -6.49
CA LYS A 94 12.88 1.82 -5.88
C LYS A 94 13.83 0.96 -5.03
N TYR A 95 13.33 -0.13 -4.44
CA TYR A 95 14.12 -1.02 -3.58
C TYR A 95 14.56 -2.29 -4.28
N SER A 96 13.79 -2.70 -5.29
CA SER A 96 14.05 -3.93 -6.04
C SER A 96 15.01 -3.70 -7.21
N ILE A 97 15.17 -2.44 -7.65
CA ILE A 97 16.07 -2.07 -8.76
C ILE A 97 17.35 -1.45 -8.20
N ASN A 98 18.50 -2.01 -8.56
CA ASN A 98 19.79 -1.44 -8.20
C ASN A 98 19.96 -0.07 -8.89
N GLN A 99 20.08 0.99 -8.07
CA GLN A 99 20.17 2.36 -8.59
C GLN A 99 21.62 2.79 -8.88
N THR A 100 22.61 2.01 -8.44
CA THR A 100 24.02 2.33 -8.54
C THR A 100 24.68 1.72 -9.77
N ASP A 101 24.17 0.58 -10.24
CA ASP A 101 24.64 -0.09 -11.44
C ASP A 101 23.72 0.22 -12.63
N GLU A 102 24.25 0.92 -13.65
CA GLU A 102 23.48 1.34 -14.81
C GLU A 102 23.05 0.16 -15.70
N ILE A 103 23.85 -0.91 -15.73
CA ILE A 103 23.56 -2.12 -16.52
C ILE A 103 22.41 -2.90 -15.87
N GLU A 104 22.52 -3.18 -14.57
CA GLU A 104 21.45 -3.86 -13.81
C GLU A 104 20.16 -3.05 -13.79
N LYS A 105 20.27 -1.73 -13.72
CA LYS A 105 19.13 -0.84 -13.80
C LYS A 105 18.40 -0.95 -15.14
N GLN A 106 19.14 -0.96 -16.27
CA GLN A 106 18.55 -1.11 -17.59
C GLN A 106 17.91 -2.48 -17.80
N GLU A 107 18.52 -3.54 -17.28
CA GLU A 107 17.93 -4.90 -17.33
C GLU A 107 16.66 -4.98 -16.50
N SER A 108 16.65 -4.41 -15.30
CA SER A 108 15.46 -4.33 -14.44
C SER A 108 14.32 -3.54 -15.11
N ILE A 109 14.68 -2.47 -15.81
CA ILE A 109 13.74 -1.68 -16.61
C ILE A 109 13.11 -2.52 -17.73
N ARG A 110 13.90 -3.28 -18.47
CA ARG A 110 13.41 -4.18 -19.52
C ARG A 110 12.51 -5.29 -18.97
N SER A 111 12.81 -5.75 -17.77
CA SER A 111 12.06 -6.81 -17.08
C SER A 111 10.79 -6.30 -16.37
N MET A 112 10.52 -4.99 -16.36
CA MET A 112 9.41 -4.38 -15.64
C MET A 112 8.06 -4.97 -16.04
N GLN A 113 7.86 -5.23 -17.33
CA GLN A 113 6.65 -5.88 -17.81
C GLN A 113 6.44 -7.25 -17.16
N SER A 114 7.51 -8.04 -17.04
CA SER A 114 7.46 -9.35 -16.39
C SER A 114 7.09 -9.24 -14.91
N PHE A 115 7.57 -8.21 -14.21
CA PHE A 115 7.19 -7.98 -12.80
C PHE A 115 5.72 -7.61 -12.66
N LEU A 116 5.19 -6.78 -13.56
CA LEU A 116 3.77 -6.43 -13.61
C LEU A 116 2.89 -7.63 -13.94
N ASP A 117 3.29 -8.44 -14.92
CA ASP A 117 2.56 -9.65 -15.33
C ASP A 117 2.52 -10.72 -14.22
N ASN A 118 3.53 -10.74 -13.34
CA ASN A 118 3.63 -11.63 -12.18
C ASN A 118 3.08 -11.02 -10.88
N SER A 119 2.33 -9.92 -10.97
CA SER A 119 1.68 -9.27 -9.82
C SER A 119 0.18 -9.43 -9.89
N ASP A 120 -0.44 -9.79 -8.76
CA ASP A 120 -1.89 -9.97 -8.68
C ASP A 120 -2.65 -8.65 -8.70
N ASN A 121 -2.08 -7.62 -8.09
CA ASN A 121 -2.68 -6.30 -7.96
C ASN A 121 -1.68 -5.19 -8.24
N LEU A 122 -2.16 -4.10 -8.85
CA LEU A 122 -1.43 -2.84 -8.94
C LEU A 122 -1.98 -1.83 -7.94
N PHE A 123 -1.15 -1.37 -7.04
CA PHE A 123 -1.48 -0.30 -6.11
C PHE A 123 -0.83 1.01 -6.57
N ILE A 124 -1.66 1.98 -6.97
CA ILE A 124 -1.18 3.27 -7.46
C ILE A 124 -1.26 4.32 -6.35
N LEU A 125 -0.12 4.85 -5.95
CA LEU A 125 -0.05 6.03 -5.09
C LEU A 125 -0.16 7.29 -5.94
N TRP A 126 -1.40 7.73 -6.13
CA TRP A 126 -1.69 8.88 -6.98
C TRP A 126 -1.21 10.19 -6.36
N THR A 127 -0.44 10.95 -7.13
CA THR A 127 -0.03 12.32 -6.78
C THR A 127 -0.29 13.25 -7.97
N PRO A 128 -0.38 14.59 -7.77
CA PRO A 128 -0.56 15.53 -8.87
C PRO A 128 0.54 15.47 -9.95
N THR A 129 1.68 14.91 -9.60
CA THR A 129 2.83 14.76 -10.51
C THR A 129 2.96 13.36 -11.11
N TYR A 130 2.06 12.43 -10.76
CA TYR A 130 2.10 11.04 -11.20
C TYR A 130 2.17 10.92 -12.74
N ASN A 131 1.26 11.59 -13.43
CA ASN A 131 1.18 11.57 -14.90
C ASN A 131 2.32 12.30 -15.62
N LYS A 132 3.13 13.08 -14.90
CA LYS A 132 4.30 13.76 -15.47
C LYS A 132 5.52 12.85 -15.59
N ARG A 133 5.43 11.64 -15.03
CA ARG A 133 6.50 10.64 -15.08
C ARG A 133 6.16 9.55 -16.09
N LEU A 134 6.94 9.49 -17.13
CA LEU A 134 6.80 8.49 -18.19
C LEU A 134 6.73 7.05 -17.63
N TRP A 135 7.46 6.79 -16.56
CA TRP A 135 7.54 5.52 -15.87
C TRP A 135 6.19 5.09 -15.29
N CYS A 136 5.58 5.94 -14.49
CA CYS A 136 4.27 5.68 -13.90
C CYS A 136 3.17 5.50 -14.96
N VAL A 137 3.25 6.26 -16.05
CA VAL A 137 2.32 6.12 -17.18
C VAL A 137 2.52 4.79 -17.90
N TYR A 138 3.76 4.36 -18.09
CA TYR A 138 4.08 3.06 -18.69
C TYR A 138 3.51 1.89 -17.87
N GLU A 139 3.71 1.89 -16.55
CA GLU A 139 3.19 0.85 -15.65
C GLU A 139 1.66 0.69 -15.77
N VAL A 140 0.94 1.82 -15.77
CA VAL A 140 -0.52 1.80 -15.96
C VAL A 140 -0.93 1.33 -17.36
N ALA A 141 -0.16 1.67 -18.39
CA ALA A 141 -0.46 1.29 -19.76
C ALA A 141 -0.26 -0.21 -20.01
N VAL A 142 0.74 -0.81 -19.38
CA VAL A 142 1.06 -2.25 -19.53
C VAL A 142 0.02 -3.12 -18.86
N ILE A 143 -0.49 -2.76 -17.69
CA ILE A 143 -1.52 -3.54 -16.97
C ILE A 143 -2.87 -3.58 -17.71
N LYS A 144 -3.16 -2.60 -18.56
CA LYS A 144 -4.43 -2.55 -19.32
C LYS A 144 -4.53 -3.56 -20.46
N LYS A 145 -3.52 -4.40 -20.68
CA LYS A 145 -3.61 -5.50 -21.64
C LYS A 145 -4.11 -6.77 -20.98
#